data_80583e51e39e36d4b360603b08dd793b
#
_entry.id   80583e51e39e36d4b360603b08dd793b
#
_cell.length_a   1.000
_cell.length_b   1.000
_cell.length_c   1.000
_cell.angle_alpha   90.00
_cell.angle_beta   90.00
_cell.angle_gamma   90.00
#
_symmetry.space_group_name_H-M   'P 1'
#
loop_
_entity.id
_entity.type
_entity.pdbx_description
1 polymer ?
#
loop_
_entity_poly.entity_id
_entity_poly.type
_entity_poly.pdbx_seq_one_letter_code
_entity_poly.pdbx_strand_id
1 'polypeptide(L)'
;MEALLSKYILTLYVTGTSPRTKVAIENLNRICKQELDGRYELEIVDVLENPQRAEDERILATPTLIKQLPPPLRRVIGDLSDKEKVLLGLEVRPASSTQTSQARPEAS
;
A
#
# COMPACT_ATOMS: atom_id res chain seq x y z
N MET A 1 -6.72 -15.82 14.58
CA MET A 1 -7.93 -15.70 13.96
C MET A 1 -8.26 -14.35 13.51
N GLU A 2 -8.33 -13.41 14.38
CA GLU A 2 -8.65 -12.10 13.95
C GLU A 2 -7.72 -11.57 12.94
N ALA A 3 -6.46 -11.84 13.11
CA ALA A 3 -5.48 -11.32 12.18
C ALA A 3 -5.71 -11.81 10.77
N LEU A 4 -6.24 -13.01 10.63
CA LEU A 4 -6.48 -13.55 9.32
C LEU A 4 -7.63 -12.86 8.61
N LEU A 5 -8.49 -12.22 9.39
CA LEU A 5 -9.63 -11.54 8.82
C LEU A 5 -9.43 -10.04 8.77
N SER A 6 -8.26 -9.57 9.18
CA SER A 6 -8.00 -8.14 9.16
C SER A 6 -8.05 -7.60 7.76
N LYS A 7 -8.65 -6.46 7.63
CA LYS A 7 -8.74 -5.79 6.36
C LYS A 7 -7.66 -4.71 6.32
N TYR A 8 -7.00 -4.60 5.18
CA TYR A 8 -6.00 -3.56 5.01
C TYR A 8 -6.69 -2.27 4.59
N ILE A 9 -6.37 -1.18 5.27
CA ILE A 9 -6.92 0.12 4.91
C ILE A 9 -5.79 0.92 4.30
N LEU A 10 -5.94 1.23 3.02
CA LEU A 10 -4.88 1.86 2.24
C LEU A 10 -5.37 3.19 1.69
N THR A 11 -4.48 4.18 1.68
CA THR A 11 -4.79 5.47 1.08
C THR A 11 -3.68 5.81 0.10
N LEU A 12 -4.05 6.09 -1.13
CA LEU A 12 -3.09 6.49 -2.17
C LEU A 12 -3.28 7.97 -2.47
N TYR A 13 -2.23 8.75 -2.22
CA TYR A 13 -2.26 10.18 -2.50
C TYR A 13 -1.64 10.42 -3.87
N VAL A 14 -2.37 11.13 -4.72
CA VAL A 14 -1.95 11.39 -6.09
C VAL A 14 -2.12 12.86 -6.42
N THR A 15 -1.55 13.28 -7.54
CA THR A 15 -1.72 14.63 -8.02
C THR A 15 -2.44 14.58 -9.36
N GLY A 16 -3.72 14.90 -9.34
CA GLY A 16 -4.53 14.94 -10.56
C GLY A 16 -4.60 13.61 -11.26
N THR A 17 -4.76 13.68 -12.58
CA THR A 17 -4.93 12.48 -13.40
C THR A 17 -3.76 12.29 -14.35
N SER A 18 -2.57 12.62 -13.91
CA SER A 18 -1.38 12.49 -14.74
C SER A 18 -1.14 11.02 -15.10
N PRO A 19 -0.31 10.77 -16.12
CA PRO A 19 0.05 9.39 -16.44
C PRO A 19 0.66 8.65 -15.27
N ARG A 20 1.42 9.34 -14.44
CA ARG A 20 2.04 8.72 -13.28
C ARG A 20 0.98 8.25 -12.28
N THR A 21 -0.08 9.04 -12.12
CA THR A 21 -1.19 8.65 -11.28
C THR A 21 -1.85 7.38 -11.79
N LYS A 22 -2.09 7.33 -13.11
CA LYS A 22 -2.74 6.15 -13.68
C LYS A 22 -1.91 4.90 -13.48
N VAL A 23 -0.61 5.01 -13.69
CA VAL A 23 0.28 3.87 -13.52
C VAL A 23 0.26 3.39 -12.09
N ALA A 24 0.31 4.33 -11.14
CA ALA A 24 0.29 3.94 -9.73
C ALA A 24 -0.99 3.22 -9.36
N ILE A 25 -2.12 3.72 -9.85
CA ILE A 25 -3.41 3.09 -9.54
C ILE A 25 -3.47 1.69 -10.12
N GLU A 26 -3.03 1.53 -11.37
CA GLU A 26 -3.05 0.23 -12.00
C GLU A 26 -2.15 -0.76 -11.28
N ASN A 27 -0.96 -0.31 -10.91
CA ASN A 27 -0.03 -1.17 -10.20
C ASN A 27 -0.60 -1.58 -8.85
N LEU A 28 -1.19 -0.63 -8.14
CA LEU A 28 -1.73 -0.91 -6.83
C LEU A 28 -2.90 -1.89 -6.90
N ASN A 29 -3.79 -1.69 -7.87
CA ASN A 29 -4.93 -2.60 -8.02
C ASN A 29 -4.44 -4.01 -8.28
N ARG A 30 -3.42 -4.16 -9.13
CA ARG A 30 -2.89 -5.47 -9.42
C ARG A 30 -2.28 -6.11 -8.17
N ILE A 31 -1.50 -5.33 -7.42
CA ILE A 31 -0.87 -5.85 -6.21
C ILE A 31 -1.92 -6.28 -5.20
N CYS A 32 -2.94 -5.45 -5.02
CA CYS A 32 -3.97 -5.77 -4.04
C CYS A 32 -4.73 -7.03 -4.43
N LYS A 33 -5.04 -7.18 -5.71
CA LYS A 33 -5.74 -8.38 -6.15
C LYS A 33 -4.90 -9.62 -5.94
N GLN A 34 -3.62 -9.52 -6.24
CA GLN A 34 -2.75 -10.68 -6.16
C GLN A 34 -2.38 -11.04 -4.75
N GLU A 35 -2.18 -10.04 -3.90
CA GLU A 35 -1.58 -10.30 -2.61
C GLU A 35 -2.52 -10.16 -1.43
N LEU A 36 -3.58 -9.39 -1.56
CA LEU A 36 -4.48 -9.17 -0.44
C LEU A 36 -5.80 -9.90 -0.58
N ASP A 37 -6.04 -10.49 -1.75
CA ASP A 37 -7.19 -11.38 -1.94
C ASP A 37 -8.49 -10.75 -1.43
N GLY A 38 -8.72 -9.50 -1.79
CA GLY A 38 -9.98 -8.84 -1.43
C GLY A 38 -10.05 -8.29 -0.04
N ARG A 39 -9.03 -8.52 0.78
CA ARG A 39 -9.08 -8.05 2.16
C ARG A 39 -8.47 -6.67 2.28
N TYR A 40 -9.03 -5.71 1.56
CA TYR A 40 -8.50 -4.35 1.60
C TYR A 40 -9.59 -3.36 1.23
N GLU A 41 -9.39 -2.13 1.70
CA GLU A 41 -10.16 -0.99 1.24
C GLU A 41 -9.15 0.05 0.79
N LEU A 42 -9.41 0.65 -0.34
CA LEU A 42 -8.50 1.61 -0.92
C LEU A 42 -9.21 2.93 -1.16
N GLU A 43 -8.62 3.98 -0.64
CA GLU A 43 -9.10 5.33 -0.91
C GLU A 43 -8.04 6.05 -1.74
N ILE A 44 -8.46 6.72 -2.80
CA ILE A 44 -7.55 7.50 -3.63
C ILE A 44 -7.86 8.97 -3.37
N VAL A 45 -6.83 9.73 -2.98
CA VAL A 45 -6.99 11.11 -2.60
C VAL A 45 -6.15 11.98 -3.52
N ASP A 46 -6.80 12.92 -4.20
CA ASP A 46 -6.10 13.88 -5.04
C ASP A 46 -5.68 15.05 -4.16
N VAL A 47 -4.39 15.26 -4.01
CA VAL A 47 -3.90 16.30 -3.11
C VAL A 47 -4.29 17.69 -3.58
N LEU A 48 -4.56 17.85 -4.87
CA LEU A 48 -4.99 19.15 -5.37
C LEU A 48 -6.38 19.50 -4.90
N GLU A 49 -7.21 18.50 -4.69
CA GLU A 49 -8.56 18.72 -4.22
C GLU A 49 -8.68 18.59 -2.71
N ASN A 50 -7.67 18.02 -2.08
CA ASN A 50 -7.70 17.79 -0.64
C ASN A 50 -6.40 18.23 -0.01
N PRO A 51 -6.05 19.52 -0.15
CA PRO A 51 -4.74 19.97 0.33
C PRO A 51 -4.56 19.84 1.83
N GLN A 52 -5.66 19.95 2.58
CA GLN A 52 -5.55 19.83 4.03
C GLN A 52 -5.17 18.41 4.44
N ARG A 53 -5.75 17.42 3.78
CA ARG A 53 -5.40 16.04 4.09
C ARG A 53 -3.95 15.77 3.74
N ALA A 54 -3.48 16.31 2.64
CA ALA A 54 -2.10 16.13 2.23
C ALA A 54 -1.15 16.74 3.25
N GLU A 55 -1.52 17.90 3.76
CA GLU A 55 -0.69 18.55 4.75
C GLU A 55 -0.70 17.81 6.07
N ASP A 56 -1.87 17.35 6.50
CA ASP A 56 -2.01 16.62 7.74
C ASP A 56 -1.16 15.34 7.72
N GLU A 57 -1.08 14.69 6.56
CA GLU A 57 -0.33 13.46 6.44
C GLU A 57 1.11 13.70 5.98
N ARG A 58 1.48 14.97 5.81
CA ARG A 58 2.83 15.34 5.40
C ARG A 58 3.22 14.66 4.09
N ILE A 59 2.34 14.78 3.10
CA ILE A 59 2.61 14.21 1.78
C ILE A 59 3.52 15.16 1.04
N LEU A 60 4.78 14.77 0.89
CA LEU A 60 5.79 15.62 0.26
C LEU A 60 6.00 15.28 -1.20
N ALA A 61 5.51 14.16 -1.64
CA ALA A 61 5.65 13.73 -3.03
C ALA A 61 4.49 12.83 -3.36
N THR A 62 4.17 12.71 -4.64
CA THR A 62 3.12 11.80 -5.08
C THR A 62 3.65 11.01 -6.26
N PRO A 63 3.16 9.79 -6.44
CA PRO A 63 2.20 9.09 -5.59
C PRO A 63 2.81 8.63 -4.27
N THR A 64 2.00 8.63 -3.21
CA THR A 64 2.40 8.09 -1.93
C THR A 64 1.30 7.17 -1.44
N LEU A 65 1.66 5.95 -1.12
CA LEU A 65 0.72 4.97 -0.60
C LEU A 65 0.94 4.78 0.88
N ILE A 66 -0.14 4.89 1.66
CA ILE A 66 -0.05 4.74 3.11
C ILE A 66 -0.92 3.55 3.52
N LYS A 67 -0.33 2.66 4.32
CA LYS A 67 -1.11 1.61 4.96
C LYS A 67 -1.54 2.15 6.32
N GLN A 68 -2.83 2.44 6.46
CA GLN A 68 -3.36 2.95 7.71
C GLN A 68 -3.57 1.84 8.72
N LEU A 69 -4.05 0.71 8.26
CA LEU A 69 -4.30 -0.46 9.11
C LEU A 69 -3.98 -1.70 8.32
N PRO A 70 -3.56 -2.77 8.98
CA PRO A 70 -3.26 -2.88 10.41
C PRO A 70 -1.94 -2.21 10.73
N PRO A 71 -1.71 -1.89 11.99
CA PRO A 71 -0.43 -1.30 12.37
C PRO A 71 0.71 -2.25 12.06
N PRO A 72 1.89 -1.73 11.88
CA PRO A 72 2.28 -0.33 12.01
C PRO A 72 1.91 0.46 10.76
N LEU A 73 1.70 1.77 10.93
CA LEU A 73 1.46 2.63 9.79
C LEU A 73 2.75 2.71 8.98
N ARG A 74 2.63 2.56 7.68
CA ARG A 74 3.78 2.60 6.78
C ARG A 74 3.41 3.31 5.49
N ARG A 75 4.40 3.85 4.81
CA ARG A 75 4.14 4.52 3.54
C ARG A 75 5.23 4.17 2.53
N VAL A 76 4.84 4.21 1.26
CA VAL A 76 5.75 3.96 0.15
C VAL A 76 5.53 5.07 -0.86
N ILE A 77 6.61 5.66 -1.35
CA ILE A 77 6.56 6.75 -2.32
C ILE A 77 6.99 6.21 -3.67
N GLY A 78 6.25 6.57 -4.72
CA GLY A 78 6.61 6.19 -6.08
C GLY A 78 5.44 5.59 -6.81
N ASP A 79 5.68 5.12 -8.03
CA ASP A 79 4.61 4.65 -8.90
C ASP A 79 4.19 3.22 -8.62
N LEU A 80 4.75 2.59 -7.61
CA LEU A 80 4.38 1.25 -7.16
C LEU A 80 4.66 0.17 -8.20
N SER A 81 5.67 0.39 -9.03
CA SER A 81 5.99 -0.56 -10.09
C SER A 81 6.71 -1.80 -9.58
N ASP A 82 7.35 -1.71 -8.42
CA ASP A 82 8.09 -2.83 -7.86
C ASP A 82 7.26 -3.44 -6.73
N LYS A 83 6.57 -4.53 -7.04
CA LYS A 83 5.66 -5.15 -6.09
C LYS A 83 6.34 -5.55 -4.79
N GLU A 84 7.53 -6.14 -4.89
CA GLU A 84 8.20 -6.60 -3.69
C GLU A 84 8.58 -5.44 -2.79
N LYS A 85 9.00 -4.35 -3.39
CA LYS A 85 9.36 -3.19 -2.62
C LYS A 85 8.15 -2.61 -1.91
N VAL A 86 7.01 -2.61 -2.58
CA VAL A 86 5.77 -2.13 -1.99
C VAL A 86 5.38 -3.01 -0.81
N LEU A 87 5.40 -4.31 -0.99
CA LEU A 87 4.99 -5.22 0.08
C LEU A 87 5.92 -5.12 1.28
N LEU A 88 7.21 -5.02 1.04
CA LEU A 88 8.15 -4.87 2.13
C LEU A 88 7.99 -3.52 2.82
N GLY A 89 7.84 -2.47 2.05
CA GLY A 89 7.73 -1.13 2.62
C GLY A 89 6.49 -0.96 3.47
N LEU A 90 5.40 -1.61 3.09
CA LEU A 90 4.16 -1.51 3.86
C LEU A 90 4.07 -2.57 4.94
N GLU A 91 4.98 -3.51 4.97
CA GLU A 91 4.92 -4.62 5.91
C GLU A 91 3.63 -5.39 5.74
N VAL A 92 3.27 -5.65 4.49
CA VAL A 92 2.09 -6.41 4.16
C VAL A 92 2.45 -7.88 4.09
N ARG A 93 1.60 -8.73 4.62
CA ARG A 93 1.80 -10.16 4.53
C ARG A 93 0.94 -10.70 3.42
N PRO A 94 1.52 -11.05 2.28
CA PRO A 94 0.73 -11.57 1.17
C PRO A 94 0.05 -12.86 1.55
N ALA A 95 -1.08 -13.12 0.92
CA ALA A 95 -1.84 -14.33 1.21
C ALA A 95 -1.03 -15.58 0.93
N SER A 96 -0.11 -15.51 0.00
CA SER A 96 0.64 -16.68 -0.42
C SER A 96 1.96 -16.85 0.27
N SER A 97 2.28 -16.05 1.25
CA SER A 97 3.60 -16.05 1.83
C SER A 97 3.73 -16.80 3.13
N THR A 98 2.72 -17.46 3.56
CA THR A 98 2.78 -18.04 4.89
C THR A 98 3.92 -19.00 5.08
N GLN A 99 4.21 -19.78 4.06
CA GLN A 99 5.21 -20.76 4.30
C GLN A 99 6.60 -20.23 4.23
N THR A 100 6.81 -19.15 3.55
CA THR A 100 8.17 -18.71 3.43
C THR A 100 8.69 -18.14 4.71
N SER A 101 7.84 -17.69 5.57
CA SER A 101 8.32 -17.01 6.72
C SER A 101 9.18 -17.90 7.57
N GLN A 102 8.95 -19.18 7.50
CA GLN A 102 9.73 -19.99 8.34
C GLN A 102 11.04 -20.22 7.79
N ALA A 103 11.11 -20.09 6.60
CA ALA A 103 12.37 -20.36 6.11
C ALA A 103 13.36 -19.56 6.77
N ARG A 104 13.35 -18.88 7.23
CA ARG A 104 14.29 -18.23 7.60
C ARG A 104 14.77 -18.14 8.64
N PRO A 105 14.49 -18.37 9.03
CA PRO A 105 15.07 -18.18 9.92
C PRO A 105 16.14 -18.61 10.34
N GLU A 106 16.16 -18.86 10.31
CA GLU A 106 16.86 -19.22 10.61
C GLU A 106 17.78 -18.99 10.65
N ALA A 107 17.64 -18.70 10.35
CA ALA A 107 18.50 -18.50 10.23
C ALA A 107 19.13 -18.22 10.95
N SER A 108 18.97 -18.36 11.20
CA SER A 108 19.40 -18.19 11.65
C SER A 108 19.88 -18.17 11.76
#